data_02d77d7f64bbce012f696bf8c935dea5
#
_entry.id   02d77d7f64bbce012f696bf8c935dea5
#
_cell.length_a   1.000
_cell.length_b   1.000
_cell.length_c   1.000
_cell.angle_alpha   90.00
_cell.angle_beta   90.00
_cell.angle_gamma   90.00
#
_symmetry.space_group_name_H-M   'P 1'
#
loop_
_entity.id
_entity.type
_entity.pdbx_description
1 polymer ?
#
loop_
_entity_poly.entity_id
_entity_poly.type
_entity_poly.pdbx_seq_one_letter_code
_entity_poly.pdbx_strand_id
1 'polypeptide(L)'
;MTHPLVEPIRSLHRRIRADVVAACERAALESLSNVASDEEGDTIYAIDRVAEHVLIEEIARTIATDSAPVVLVAEGVPGGRVIVPGGADASRAAWTIIVDPIDGTRGLMYQKRPGWILTGVARHQPLQREGSEQARQAVLSDIELAVQTEIPLVKQHLCDELWAVRGHGASATRVNRLTGDSTPLLLRPSSSATIAHGFAMISRFFPGIRAELAAIDDEIVEEILGPPQQGKAQLFEDQYISSGGQLYELMAGHDRFVADLRPLFERRRGADGPALCCHPYDLCTELIARELGVMVTDEHGRPLDAPLDVTSDVTWAGYANAHIRQLIEPLLQQALTRRGLLA
;
A
#
# COMPACT_ATOMS: atom_id res chain seq x y z
N MET A 1 24.43 7.87 1.87
CA MET A 1 23.92 9.24 1.51
C MET A 1 22.42 9.23 1.71
N THR A 2 21.84 10.27 2.28
CA THR A 2 20.40 10.39 2.46
C THR A 2 19.78 10.88 1.14
N HIS A 3 18.68 10.25 0.68
CA HIS A 3 17.95 10.70 -0.50
C HIS A 3 17.39 12.12 -0.27
N PRO A 4 17.50 13.06 -1.23
CA PRO A 4 17.16 14.47 -1.00
C PRO A 4 15.67 14.70 -0.67
N LEU A 5 14.77 13.79 -1.07
CA LEU A 5 13.33 13.90 -0.83
C LEU A 5 12.85 13.23 0.45
N VAL A 6 13.70 12.59 1.27
CA VAL A 6 13.27 11.94 2.52
C VAL A 6 12.52 12.94 3.41
N GLU A 7 13.16 14.03 3.78
CA GLU A 7 12.55 14.98 4.72
C GLU A 7 11.42 15.82 4.09
N PRO A 8 11.51 16.27 2.82
CA PRO A 8 10.37 16.89 2.15
C PRO A 8 9.11 16.00 2.14
N ILE A 9 9.21 14.71 1.80
CA ILE A 9 8.07 13.78 1.79
C ILE A 9 7.56 13.53 3.22
N ARG A 10 8.43 13.31 4.19
CA ARG A 10 8.02 13.16 5.59
C ARG A 10 7.32 14.41 6.13
N SER A 11 7.76 15.60 5.74
CA SER A 11 7.10 16.86 6.09
C SER A 11 5.71 16.96 5.46
N LEU A 12 5.57 16.58 4.18
CA LEU A 12 4.29 16.48 3.48
C LEU A 12 3.35 15.52 4.23
N HIS A 13 3.81 14.32 4.58
CA HIS A 13 3.00 13.32 5.30
C HIS A 13 2.53 13.85 6.67
N ARG A 14 3.40 14.55 7.41
CA ARG A 14 3.02 15.16 8.70
C ARG A 14 1.93 16.21 8.53
N ARG A 15 1.96 16.97 7.45
CA ARG A 15 0.93 17.96 7.13
C ARG A 15 -0.40 17.29 6.79
N ILE A 16 -0.41 16.31 5.87
CA ILE A 16 -1.62 15.55 5.53
C ILE A 16 -2.20 14.90 6.78
N ARG A 17 -1.39 14.19 7.57
CA ARG A 17 -1.82 13.56 8.83
C ARG A 17 -2.48 14.56 9.77
N ALA A 18 -1.87 15.73 9.97
CA ALA A 18 -2.41 16.74 10.87
C ALA A 18 -3.78 17.25 10.41
N ASP A 19 -3.94 17.53 9.12
CA ASP A 19 -5.18 18.05 8.56
C ASP A 19 -6.29 17.00 8.54
N VAL A 20 -5.98 15.74 8.20
CA VAL A 20 -6.93 14.62 8.22
C VAL A 20 -7.38 14.31 9.65
N VAL A 21 -6.46 14.22 10.61
CA VAL A 21 -6.80 13.99 12.02
C VAL A 21 -7.68 15.13 12.55
N ALA A 22 -7.31 16.37 12.26
CA ALA A 22 -8.12 17.53 12.67
C ALA A 22 -9.52 17.53 12.02
N ALA A 23 -9.66 17.05 10.79
CA ALA A 23 -10.97 16.84 10.15
C ALA A 23 -11.77 15.75 10.88
N CYS A 24 -11.15 14.61 11.20
CA CYS A 24 -11.77 13.53 11.98
C CYS A 24 -12.22 14.00 13.39
N GLU A 25 -11.42 14.85 14.05
CA GLU A 25 -11.77 15.37 15.38
C GLU A 25 -12.95 16.37 15.34
N ARG A 26 -13.10 17.15 14.26
CA ARG A 26 -14.16 18.16 14.12
C ARG A 26 -15.47 17.60 13.56
N ALA A 27 -15.40 16.59 12.72
CA ALA A 27 -16.56 16.11 11.98
C ALA A 27 -17.26 14.97 12.72
N ALA A 28 -18.61 14.94 12.64
CA ALA A 28 -19.36 13.72 12.97
C ALA A 28 -19.02 12.62 11.96
N LEU A 29 -19.05 11.35 12.38
CA LEU A 29 -18.76 10.19 11.52
C LEU A 29 -19.60 10.21 10.22
N GLU A 30 -20.86 10.60 10.32
CA GLU A 30 -21.77 10.70 9.17
C GLU A 30 -21.27 11.67 8.10
N SER A 31 -20.66 12.80 8.49
CA SER A 31 -20.14 13.77 7.52
C SER A 31 -18.85 13.31 6.85
N LEU A 32 -18.02 12.52 7.53
CA LEU A 32 -16.82 11.93 6.96
C LEU A 32 -17.12 10.79 5.99
N SER A 33 -18.19 10.04 6.27
CA SER A 33 -18.62 8.89 5.46
C SER A 33 -19.53 9.27 4.27
N ASN A 34 -19.81 10.56 4.06
CA ASN A 34 -20.52 11.01 2.88
C ASN A 34 -19.71 10.74 1.61
N VAL A 35 -20.33 10.07 0.66
CA VAL A 35 -19.75 9.84 -0.67
C VAL A 35 -19.64 11.18 -1.40
N ALA A 36 -18.44 11.54 -1.81
CA ALA A 36 -18.18 12.75 -2.57
C ALA A 36 -18.35 12.54 -4.07
N SER A 37 -17.86 11.40 -4.59
CA SER A 37 -18.08 10.94 -5.95
C SER A 37 -17.98 9.42 -6.01
N ASP A 38 -18.45 8.84 -7.11
CA ASP A 38 -18.37 7.41 -7.42
C ASP A 38 -17.86 7.31 -8.86
N GLU A 39 -16.53 7.31 -9.01
CA GLU A 39 -15.85 7.40 -10.28
C GLU A 39 -14.96 6.16 -10.48
N GLU A 40 -14.92 5.64 -11.72
CA GLU A 40 -14.04 4.56 -12.17
C GLU A 40 -14.03 3.30 -11.27
N GLY A 41 -15.18 3.03 -10.61
CA GLY A 41 -15.34 1.83 -9.77
C GLY A 41 -14.85 1.99 -8.32
N ASP A 42 -14.27 3.12 -7.95
CA ASP A 42 -13.97 3.44 -6.56
C ASP A 42 -14.84 4.57 -6.00
N THR A 43 -15.03 4.56 -4.69
CA THR A 43 -15.90 5.51 -3.99
C THR A 43 -15.04 6.51 -3.24
N ILE A 44 -15.03 7.75 -3.70
CA ILE A 44 -14.31 8.86 -3.07
C ILE A 44 -15.15 9.46 -1.96
N TYR A 45 -14.61 9.54 -0.77
CA TYR A 45 -15.26 10.08 0.40
C TYR A 45 -14.85 11.53 0.66
N ALA A 46 -15.63 12.25 1.46
CA ALA A 46 -15.36 13.65 1.78
C ALA A 46 -13.99 13.86 2.47
N ILE A 47 -13.50 12.85 3.19
CA ILE A 47 -12.20 12.89 3.86
C ILE A 47 -11.03 12.85 2.88
N ASP A 48 -11.15 12.15 1.73
CA ASP A 48 -10.09 12.03 0.73
C ASP A 48 -9.75 13.39 0.13
N ARG A 49 -10.77 14.23 -0.14
CA ARG A 49 -10.57 15.60 -0.67
C ARG A 49 -9.75 16.51 0.24
N VAL A 50 -9.73 16.26 1.55
CA VAL A 50 -8.87 17.00 2.49
C VAL A 50 -7.40 16.69 2.21
N ALA A 51 -7.07 15.43 2.00
CA ALA A 51 -5.71 15.00 1.75
C ALA A 51 -5.21 15.37 0.34
N GLU A 52 -6.06 15.24 -0.69
CA GLU A 52 -5.73 15.56 -2.09
C GLU A 52 -5.32 17.02 -2.27
N HIS A 53 -6.09 17.95 -1.68
CA HIS A 53 -5.79 19.38 -1.79
C HIS A 53 -4.42 19.74 -1.18
N VAL A 54 -4.15 19.20 0.01
CA VAL A 54 -2.87 19.40 0.70
C VAL A 54 -1.72 18.79 -0.09
N LEU A 55 -1.92 17.62 -0.70
CA LEU A 55 -0.89 16.92 -1.47
C LEU A 55 -0.33 17.78 -2.60
N ILE A 56 -1.19 18.29 -3.48
CA ILE A 56 -0.76 19.08 -4.65
C ILE A 56 -0.10 20.40 -4.22
N GLU A 57 -0.72 21.10 -3.26
CA GLU A 57 -0.23 22.38 -2.76
C GLU A 57 1.16 22.25 -2.12
N GLU A 58 1.35 21.25 -1.25
CA GLU A 58 2.62 21.04 -0.56
C GLU A 58 3.73 20.54 -1.52
N ILE A 59 3.44 19.70 -2.49
CA ILE A 59 4.42 19.31 -3.51
C ILE A 59 4.87 20.52 -4.31
N ALA A 60 3.93 21.37 -4.74
CA ALA A 60 4.26 22.60 -5.48
C ALA A 60 5.12 23.57 -4.64
N ARG A 61 4.89 23.62 -3.33
CA ARG A 61 5.59 24.53 -2.43
C ARG A 61 6.97 24.07 -2.01
N THR A 62 7.18 22.74 -1.83
CA THR A 62 8.36 22.22 -1.12
C THR A 62 9.26 21.30 -1.96
N ILE A 63 8.73 20.72 -3.02
CA ILE A 63 9.44 19.68 -3.79
C ILE A 63 9.66 20.10 -5.25
N ALA A 64 8.61 20.55 -5.90
CA ALA A 64 8.63 20.89 -7.32
C ALA A 64 9.03 22.36 -7.56
N THR A 65 9.72 22.60 -8.69
CA THR A 65 10.04 23.97 -9.19
C THR A 65 9.85 24.00 -10.70
N ASP A 66 9.76 25.18 -11.30
CA ASP A 66 9.69 25.34 -12.77
C ASP A 66 10.92 24.73 -13.48
N SER A 67 12.05 24.73 -12.81
CA SER A 67 13.31 24.15 -13.35
C SER A 67 13.45 22.65 -13.11
N ALA A 68 12.77 22.11 -12.11
CA ALA A 68 12.74 20.70 -11.73
C ALA A 68 11.31 20.28 -11.34
N PRO A 69 10.40 20.18 -12.31
CA PRO A 69 9.04 19.73 -12.04
C PRO A 69 9.03 18.26 -11.62
N VAL A 70 7.93 17.81 -11.06
CA VAL A 70 7.69 16.41 -10.75
C VAL A 70 6.44 15.90 -11.45
N VAL A 71 6.42 14.64 -11.77
CA VAL A 71 5.21 13.91 -12.17
C VAL A 71 4.59 13.33 -10.92
N LEU A 72 3.40 13.77 -10.56
CA LEU A 72 2.61 13.23 -9.47
C LEU A 72 1.60 12.23 -10.02
N VAL A 73 1.58 11.03 -9.45
CA VAL A 73 0.60 9.97 -9.69
C VAL A 73 -0.14 9.75 -8.37
N ALA A 74 -1.45 9.96 -8.35
CA ALA A 74 -2.25 9.76 -7.13
C ALA A 74 -3.72 9.52 -7.50
N GLU A 75 -4.40 8.75 -6.66
CA GLU A 75 -5.85 8.66 -6.67
C GLU A 75 -6.47 10.04 -6.42
N GLY A 76 -7.66 10.31 -6.99
CA GLY A 76 -8.34 11.60 -6.87
C GLY A 76 -7.77 12.74 -7.74
N VAL A 77 -6.59 12.58 -8.32
CA VAL A 77 -6.02 13.55 -9.25
C VAL A 77 -6.62 13.34 -10.65
N PRO A 78 -7.06 14.41 -11.37
CA PRO A 78 -7.66 14.28 -12.70
C PRO A 78 -6.78 13.46 -13.65
N GLY A 79 -7.33 12.35 -14.19
CA GLY A 79 -6.60 11.41 -15.03
C GLY A 79 -5.49 10.62 -14.31
N GLY A 80 -5.51 10.57 -12.97
CA GLY A 80 -4.57 9.83 -12.16
C GLY A 80 -3.13 10.36 -12.18
N ARG A 81 -2.83 11.43 -12.96
CA ARG A 81 -1.47 11.93 -13.16
C ARG A 81 -1.44 13.41 -13.52
N VAL A 82 -0.62 14.18 -12.82
CA VAL A 82 -0.41 15.60 -13.12
C VAL A 82 1.07 15.99 -13.05
N ILE A 83 1.41 17.11 -13.68
CA ILE A 83 2.73 17.73 -13.56
C ILE A 83 2.64 18.89 -12.57
N VAL A 84 3.56 18.92 -11.63
CA VAL A 84 3.64 19.97 -10.61
C VAL A 84 4.99 20.68 -10.75
N PRO A 85 5.02 22.03 -10.87
CA PRO A 85 3.88 22.93 -10.96
C PRO A 85 3.12 22.77 -12.29
N GLY A 86 1.83 23.13 -12.29
CA GLY A 86 0.97 23.03 -13.47
C GLY A 86 1.53 23.80 -14.67
N GLY A 87 1.49 23.20 -15.87
CA GLY A 87 2.00 23.79 -17.09
C GLY A 87 3.50 23.66 -17.32
N ALA A 88 4.26 23.08 -16.38
CA ALA A 88 5.69 22.78 -16.57
C ALA A 88 5.90 21.68 -17.63
N ASP A 89 7.10 21.65 -18.22
CA ASP A 89 7.48 20.62 -19.21
C ASP A 89 7.81 19.29 -18.51
N ALA A 90 6.97 18.26 -18.75
CA ALA A 90 7.16 16.92 -18.20
C ALA A 90 8.51 16.31 -18.53
N SER A 91 9.10 16.63 -19.69
CA SER A 91 10.40 16.08 -20.08
C SER A 91 11.55 16.53 -19.17
N ARG A 92 11.33 17.57 -18.36
CA ARG A 92 12.28 18.11 -17.40
C ARG A 92 12.07 17.58 -15.99
N ALA A 93 11.04 16.76 -15.78
CA ALA A 93 10.79 16.20 -14.46
C ALA A 93 11.95 15.32 -14.00
N ALA A 94 12.41 15.54 -12.76
CA ALA A 94 13.43 14.72 -12.15
C ALA A 94 12.86 13.44 -11.53
N TRP A 95 11.62 13.51 -11.06
CA TRP A 95 10.99 12.48 -10.26
C TRP A 95 9.57 12.17 -10.73
N THR A 96 9.21 10.90 -10.62
CA THR A 96 7.82 10.43 -10.57
C THR A 96 7.53 10.08 -9.11
N ILE A 97 6.51 10.72 -8.54
CA ILE A 97 6.06 10.51 -7.17
C ILE A 97 4.68 9.87 -7.25
N ILE A 98 4.53 8.66 -6.70
CA ILE A 98 3.25 7.97 -6.59
C ILE A 98 2.79 8.02 -5.14
N VAL A 99 1.51 8.37 -4.92
CA VAL A 99 0.97 8.61 -3.56
C VAL A 99 -0.41 7.99 -3.44
N ASP A 100 -0.64 7.31 -2.33
CA ASP A 100 -1.96 7.13 -1.74
C ASP A 100 -2.07 8.07 -0.54
N PRO A 101 -2.90 9.10 -0.63
CA PRO A 101 -3.03 10.07 0.47
C PRO A 101 -3.72 9.49 1.72
N ILE A 102 -4.61 8.49 1.56
CA ILE A 102 -5.29 7.82 2.68
C ILE A 102 -5.61 6.36 2.31
N ASP A 103 -4.64 5.48 2.34
CA ASP A 103 -4.91 4.05 2.28
C ASP A 103 -5.67 3.59 3.53
N GLY A 104 -6.76 2.87 3.33
CA GLY A 104 -7.64 2.42 4.41
C GLY A 104 -8.69 3.44 4.84
N THR A 105 -9.13 4.34 3.96
CA THR A 105 -10.14 5.39 4.19
C THR A 105 -11.36 4.87 4.95
N ARG A 106 -11.93 3.73 4.56
CA ARG A 106 -13.12 3.16 5.23
C ARG A 106 -12.88 2.80 6.69
N GLY A 107 -11.70 2.26 7.01
CA GLY A 107 -11.31 1.97 8.39
C GLY A 107 -11.17 3.24 9.23
N LEU A 108 -10.54 4.26 8.66
CA LEU A 108 -10.28 5.54 9.31
C LEU A 108 -11.57 6.34 9.54
N MET A 109 -12.41 6.52 8.52
CA MET A 109 -13.63 7.33 8.64
C MET A 109 -14.62 6.77 9.66
N TYR A 110 -14.66 5.45 9.85
CA TYR A 110 -15.47 4.81 10.90
C TYR A 110 -14.72 4.62 12.22
N GLN A 111 -13.51 5.16 12.35
CA GLN A 111 -12.68 5.07 13.56
C GLN A 111 -12.47 3.61 14.04
N LYS A 112 -12.39 2.67 13.10
CA LYS A 112 -12.15 1.24 13.36
C LYS A 112 -10.68 0.86 13.34
N ARG A 113 -9.95 1.35 12.32
CA ARG A 113 -8.54 1.11 12.05
C ARG A 113 -7.87 2.39 11.60
N PRO A 114 -6.58 2.60 11.89
CA PRO A 114 -5.81 3.69 11.33
C PRO A 114 -5.79 3.62 9.81
N GLY A 115 -5.60 4.77 9.17
CA GLY A 115 -5.24 4.86 7.77
C GLY A 115 -3.74 5.07 7.60
N TRP A 116 -3.28 5.08 6.36
CA TRP A 116 -1.87 5.26 6.03
C TRP A 116 -1.70 6.24 4.87
N ILE A 117 -0.67 7.06 4.92
CA ILE A 117 -0.19 7.83 3.79
C ILE A 117 0.97 7.06 3.19
N LEU A 118 0.87 6.71 1.92
CA LEU A 118 1.87 5.93 1.21
C LEU A 118 2.50 6.78 0.11
N THR A 119 3.82 6.83 0.03
CA THR A 119 4.53 7.53 -1.05
C THR A 119 5.72 6.73 -1.54
N GLY A 120 5.77 6.52 -2.85
CA GLY A 120 6.94 6.01 -3.56
C GLY A 120 7.53 7.06 -4.48
N VAL A 121 8.85 7.11 -4.58
CA VAL A 121 9.60 8.04 -5.45
C VAL A 121 10.51 7.25 -6.36
N ALA A 122 10.36 7.43 -7.67
CA ALA A 122 11.24 6.87 -8.70
C ALA A 122 11.85 7.99 -9.54
N ARG A 123 13.00 7.72 -10.18
CA ARG A 123 13.54 8.61 -11.22
C ARG A 123 12.53 8.75 -12.35
N HIS A 124 12.24 9.99 -12.75
CA HIS A 124 11.38 10.20 -13.90
C HIS A 124 12.10 9.75 -15.18
N GLN A 125 11.41 8.93 -15.97
CA GLN A 125 11.86 8.51 -17.30
C GLN A 125 10.95 9.18 -18.33
N PRO A 126 11.42 10.22 -19.04
CA PRO A 126 10.58 10.89 -20.04
C PRO A 126 10.21 9.90 -21.14
N LEU A 127 8.92 9.87 -21.50
CA LEU A 127 8.44 9.12 -22.65
C LEU A 127 9.14 9.72 -23.91
N GLN A 128 10.06 9.00 -24.51
CA GLN A 128 10.72 9.45 -25.73
C GLN A 128 9.73 9.37 -26.90
N ARG A 129 9.93 10.25 -27.90
CA ARG A 129 9.14 10.30 -29.14
C ARG A 129 9.11 8.93 -29.83
N GLU A 130 8.02 8.65 -30.56
CA GLU A 130 7.84 7.44 -31.36
C GLU A 130 9.11 7.05 -32.12
N GLY A 131 9.63 5.84 -31.86
CA GLY A 131 10.77 5.26 -32.55
C GLY A 131 12.01 4.92 -31.71
N SER A 132 12.03 5.15 -30.39
CA SER A 132 13.14 4.70 -29.54
C SER A 132 12.74 3.50 -28.67
N GLU A 133 13.51 2.44 -28.76
CA GLU A 133 13.28 1.14 -28.06
C GLU A 133 13.35 1.18 -26.52
N GLN A 134 13.45 2.34 -25.85
CA GLN A 134 13.81 2.39 -24.41
C GLN A 134 12.98 3.31 -23.51
N ALA A 135 11.85 3.82 -23.96
CA ALA A 135 10.99 4.61 -23.07
C ALA A 135 9.95 3.69 -22.41
N ARG A 136 10.21 3.21 -21.22
CA ARG A 136 9.21 2.52 -20.41
C ARG A 136 8.68 3.44 -19.30
N GLN A 137 7.41 3.28 -18.96
CA GLN A 137 6.85 3.87 -17.75
C GLN A 137 7.59 3.33 -16.52
N ALA A 138 7.82 4.18 -15.52
CA ALA A 138 8.38 3.73 -14.25
C ALA A 138 7.44 2.70 -13.59
N VAL A 139 8.02 1.71 -12.93
CA VAL A 139 7.31 0.60 -12.27
C VAL A 139 7.64 0.55 -10.78
N LEU A 140 6.94 -0.27 -10.00
CA LEU A 140 7.17 -0.39 -8.55
C LEU A 140 8.62 -0.72 -8.22
N SER A 141 9.27 -1.57 -9.02
CA SER A 141 10.68 -1.90 -8.82
C SER A 141 11.66 -0.75 -9.10
N ASP A 142 11.23 0.35 -9.69
CA ASP A 142 12.06 1.56 -9.89
C ASP A 142 12.03 2.51 -8.67
N ILE A 143 11.13 2.33 -7.72
CA ILE A 143 11.03 3.17 -6.51
C ILE A 143 12.36 3.10 -5.74
N GLU A 144 13.01 4.25 -5.53
CA GLU A 144 14.28 4.37 -4.81
C GLU A 144 14.13 4.97 -3.42
N LEU A 145 13.00 5.61 -3.12
CA LEU A 145 12.61 6.10 -1.81
C LEU A 145 11.15 5.75 -1.57
N ALA A 146 10.82 5.21 -0.41
CA ALA A 146 9.46 5.02 0.05
C ALA A 146 9.28 5.62 1.45
N VAL A 147 8.11 6.22 1.69
CA VAL A 147 7.70 6.77 2.98
C VAL A 147 6.28 6.31 3.27
N GLN A 148 6.04 5.82 4.47
CA GLN A 148 4.74 5.38 4.96
C GLN A 148 4.47 6.01 6.32
N THR A 149 3.30 6.63 6.50
CA THR A 149 2.97 7.35 7.74
C THR A 149 1.58 6.97 8.21
N GLU A 150 1.46 6.53 9.45
CA GLU A 150 0.18 6.22 10.08
C GLU A 150 -0.67 7.47 10.28
N ILE A 151 -1.95 7.41 9.89
CA ILE A 151 -3.00 8.35 10.26
C ILE A 151 -3.76 7.74 11.43
N PRO A 152 -3.48 8.16 12.68
CA PRO A 152 -4.04 7.51 13.85
C PRO A 152 -5.54 7.80 14.01
N LEU A 153 -6.24 6.89 14.68
CA LEU A 153 -7.59 7.17 15.14
C LEU A 153 -7.60 8.34 16.13
N VAL A 154 -8.73 9.03 16.24
CA VAL A 154 -8.88 10.17 17.16
C VAL A 154 -8.51 9.82 18.60
N LYS A 155 -8.79 8.59 19.04
CA LYS A 155 -8.44 8.08 20.39
C LYS A 155 -6.97 7.68 20.57
N GLN A 156 -6.17 7.62 19.48
CA GLN A 156 -4.74 7.28 19.55
C GLN A 156 -3.90 8.56 19.65
N HIS A 157 -2.91 8.56 20.51
CA HIS A 157 -1.93 9.65 20.62
C HIS A 157 -0.58 9.28 20.02
N LEU A 158 -0.31 8.01 19.79
CA LEU A 158 0.89 7.51 19.13
C LEU A 158 0.59 7.11 17.70
N CYS A 159 1.53 7.40 16.81
CA CYS A 159 1.49 7.01 15.41
C CYS A 159 2.91 6.80 14.87
N ASP A 160 3.04 5.97 13.83
CA ASP A 160 4.33 5.54 13.31
C ASP A 160 4.63 6.19 11.95
N GLU A 161 5.91 6.52 11.74
CA GLU A 161 6.45 7.00 10.47
C GLU A 161 7.59 6.07 10.06
N LEU A 162 7.54 5.54 8.83
CA LEU A 162 8.51 4.61 8.27
C LEU A 162 9.05 5.15 6.95
N TRP A 163 10.32 4.90 6.66
CA TRP A 163 10.90 5.20 5.35
C TRP A 163 12.06 4.28 5.02
N ALA A 164 12.30 4.09 3.74
CA ALA A 164 13.47 3.38 3.25
C ALA A 164 14.02 4.05 2.00
N VAL A 165 15.34 4.01 1.86
CA VAL A 165 16.05 4.32 0.61
C VAL A 165 16.67 3.03 0.13
N ARG A 166 16.47 2.70 -1.14
CA ARG A 166 16.92 1.43 -1.73
C ARG A 166 18.38 1.12 -1.42
N GLY A 167 18.65 -0.05 -0.86
CA GLY A 167 19.97 -0.54 -0.49
C GLY A 167 20.58 0.13 0.76
N HIS A 168 19.78 0.90 1.51
CA HIS A 168 20.26 1.59 2.73
C HIS A 168 19.48 1.18 3.99
N GLY A 169 18.62 0.15 3.88
CA GLY A 169 17.78 -0.29 4.97
C GLY A 169 16.58 0.63 5.23
N ALA A 170 15.74 0.23 6.16
CA ALA A 170 14.57 0.99 6.59
C ALA A 170 14.81 1.64 7.96
N SER A 171 14.09 2.73 8.19
CA SER A 171 14.06 3.47 9.45
C SER A 171 12.61 3.72 9.86
N ALA A 172 12.35 3.76 11.16
CA ALA A 172 11.03 4.12 11.67
C ALA A 172 11.12 4.94 12.96
N THR A 173 10.12 5.77 13.18
CA THR A 173 9.93 6.54 14.41
C THR A 173 8.48 6.45 14.87
N ARG A 174 8.30 6.39 16.18
CA ARG A 174 6.98 6.54 16.82
C ARG A 174 6.84 7.96 17.33
N VAL A 175 5.77 8.61 16.94
CA VAL A 175 5.50 10.02 17.23
C VAL A 175 4.31 10.10 18.19
N ASN A 176 4.44 10.91 19.23
CA ASN A 176 3.30 11.31 20.05
C ASN A 176 2.70 12.58 19.42
N ARG A 177 1.53 12.47 18.78
CA ARG A 177 0.90 13.58 18.05
C ARG A 177 0.43 14.75 18.94
N LEU A 178 0.29 14.52 20.27
CA LEU A 178 -0.15 15.54 21.19
C LEU A 178 1.00 16.39 21.71
N THR A 179 2.20 15.79 21.89
CA THR A 179 3.38 16.51 22.42
C THR A 179 4.41 16.83 21.34
N GLY A 180 4.35 16.16 20.19
CA GLY A 180 5.36 16.25 19.13
C GLY A 180 6.63 15.43 19.40
N ASP A 181 6.73 14.77 20.54
CA ASP A 181 7.88 13.93 20.85
C ASP A 181 7.94 12.72 19.90
N SER A 182 9.17 12.33 19.54
CA SER A 182 9.40 11.15 18.71
C SER A 182 10.52 10.28 19.26
N THR A 183 10.36 8.97 19.12
CA THR A 183 11.35 7.98 19.52
C THR A 183 11.64 7.02 18.38
N PRO A 184 12.89 6.53 18.23
CA PRO A 184 13.18 5.48 17.26
C PRO A 184 12.28 4.25 17.49
N LEU A 185 11.73 3.70 16.41
CA LEU A 185 10.94 2.47 16.43
C LEU A 185 11.73 1.38 15.70
N LEU A 186 11.93 0.24 16.38
CA LEU A 186 12.59 -0.90 15.78
C LEU A 186 11.53 -1.91 15.30
N LEU A 187 11.31 -1.94 13.98
CA LEU A 187 10.46 -2.94 13.35
C LEU A 187 11.24 -4.23 13.11
N ARG A 188 10.59 -5.36 13.38
CA ARG A 188 11.16 -6.70 13.17
C ARG A 188 10.08 -7.63 12.63
N PRO A 189 10.14 -8.02 11.36
CA PRO A 189 9.28 -9.06 10.83
C PRO A 189 9.37 -10.35 11.66
N SER A 190 8.29 -11.12 11.66
CA SER A 190 8.26 -12.38 12.41
C SER A 190 9.36 -13.33 11.92
N SER A 191 10.13 -13.91 12.84
CA SER A 191 11.12 -14.95 12.58
C SER A 191 10.55 -16.37 12.68
N SER A 192 9.24 -16.51 12.89
CA SER A 192 8.58 -17.83 12.99
C SER A 192 8.76 -18.63 11.71
N ALA A 193 9.01 -19.95 11.87
CA ALA A 193 9.06 -20.89 10.75
C ALA A 193 7.69 -21.55 10.46
N THR A 194 6.64 -21.18 11.17
CA THR A 194 5.27 -21.72 11.02
C THR A 194 4.23 -20.62 11.12
N ILE A 195 3.07 -20.85 10.52
CA ILE A 195 1.89 -19.98 10.69
C ILE A 195 1.10 -20.28 11.97
N ALA A 196 1.36 -21.41 12.65
CA ALA A 196 0.63 -21.82 13.83
C ALA A 196 0.68 -20.75 14.95
N HIS A 197 -0.48 -20.47 15.55
CA HIS A 197 -0.66 -19.47 16.61
C HIS A 197 -0.26 -18.03 16.24
N GLY A 198 -0.30 -17.71 14.94
CA GLY A 198 -0.04 -16.37 14.42
C GLY A 198 -1.17 -15.88 13.53
N PHE A 199 -0.98 -14.72 12.94
CA PHE A 199 -1.89 -14.18 11.96
C PHE A 199 -1.40 -14.50 10.55
N ALA A 200 -2.30 -15.02 9.72
CA ALA A 200 -2.09 -15.21 8.28
C ALA A 200 -3.45 -15.15 7.60
N MET A 201 -3.53 -14.53 6.42
CA MET A 201 -4.80 -14.37 5.73
C MET A 201 -4.66 -14.21 4.22
N ILE A 202 -5.76 -14.49 3.51
CA ILE A 202 -6.02 -14.04 2.15
C ILE A 202 -7.11 -12.95 2.22
N SER A 203 -6.85 -11.79 1.59
CA SER A 203 -7.76 -10.65 1.57
C SER A 203 -9.09 -11.00 0.90
N ARG A 204 -10.21 -10.82 1.61
CA ARG A 204 -11.56 -11.11 1.12
C ARG A 204 -12.60 -10.09 1.60
N PHE A 205 -12.25 -8.80 1.51
CA PHE A 205 -13.04 -7.69 2.08
C PHE A 205 -14.42 -7.56 1.43
N PHE A 206 -14.50 -7.72 0.10
CA PHE A 206 -15.69 -7.40 -0.68
C PHE A 206 -16.51 -8.66 -1.01
N PRO A 207 -17.85 -8.55 -1.14
CA PRO A 207 -18.71 -9.68 -1.50
C PRO A 207 -18.42 -10.15 -2.95
N GLY A 208 -18.82 -11.38 -3.23
CA GLY A 208 -18.79 -11.96 -4.58
C GLY A 208 -17.80 -13.11 -4.75
N ILE A 209 -16.58 -12.99 -4.21
CA ILE A 209 -15.52 -14.02 -4.34
C ILE A 209 -15.03 -14.57 -2.99
N ARG A 210 -15.65 -14.13 -1.89
CA ARG A 210 -15.21 -14.48 -0.51
C ARG A 210 -15.10 -15.97 -0.28
N ALA A 211 -16.07 -16.76 -0.78
CA ALA A 211 -16.09 -18.20 -0.56
C ALA A 211 -14.93 -18.91 -1.28
N GLU A 212 -14.59 -18.47 -2.50
CA GLU A 212 -13.48 -19.04 -3.26
C GLU A 212 -12.13 -18.69 -2.63
N LEU A 213 -11.95 -17.44 -2.17
CA LEU A 213 -10.75 -17.01 -1.45
C LEU A 213 -10.59 -17.73 -0.11
N ALA A 214 -11.69 -17.89 0.66
CA ALA A 214 -11.67 -18.65 1.90
C ALA A 214 -11.32 -20.14 1.67
N ALA A 215 -11.79 -20.74 0.58
CA ALA A 215 -11.46 -22.14 0.25
C ALA A 215 -9.97 -22.33 -0.11
N ILE A 216 -9.31 -21.29 -0.68
CA ILE A 216 -7.86 -21.32 -0.90
C ILE A 216 -7.12 -21.21 0.43
N ASP A 217 -7.56 -20.32 1.30
CA ASP A 217 -6.99 -20.09 2.63
C ASP A 217 -7.08 -21.37 3.48
N ASP A 218 -8.27 -21.95 3.63
CA ASP A 218 -8.51 -23.18 4.37
C ASP A 218 -7.66 -24.34 3.82
N GLU A 219 -7.55 -24.50 2.50
CA GLU A 219 -6.76 -25.55 1.85
C GLU A 219 -5.27 -25.43 2.20
N ILE A 220 -4.70 -24.21 2.16
CA ILE A 220 -3.31 -23.96 2.52
C ILE A 220 -3.08 -24.23 4.01
N VAL A 221 -3.99 -23.75 4.86
CA VAL A 221 -3.89 -23.94 6.31
C VAL A 221 -4.00 -25.40 6.70
N GLU A 222 -4.92 -26.16 6.10
CA GLU A 222 -5.07 -27.60 6.39
C GLU A 222 -3.85 -28.42 5.93
N GLU A 223 -3.24 -28.06 4.79
CA GLU A 223 -2.03 -28.73 4.30
C GLU A 223 -0.83 -28.48 5.24
N ILE A 224 -0.73 -27.28 5.83
CA ILE A 224 0.39 -26.90 6.71
C ILE A 224 0.19 -27.39 8.15
N LEU A 225 -1.01 -27.22 8.72
CA LEU A 225 -1.30 -27.43 10.13
C LEU A 225 -2.07 -28.73 10.41
N GLY A 226 -2.51 -29.42 9.34
CA GLY A 226 -3.42 -30.55 9.44
C GLY A 226 -4.87 -30.13 9.70
N PRO A 227 -5.79 -31.09 9.82
CA PRO A 227 -7.21 -30.81 9.99
C PRO A 227 -7.49 -30.02 11.28
N PRO A 228 -8.57 -29.20 11.30
CA PRO A 228 -8.94 -28.41 12.45
C PRO A 228 -9.10 -29.26 13.72
N GLN A 229 -8.51 -28.80 14.81
CA GLN A 229 -8.58 -29.47 16.10
C GLN A 229 -9.71 -28.88 16.94
N GLN A 230 -10.63 -29.71 17.39
CA GLN A 230 -11.76 -29.26 18.20
C GLN A 230 -11.30 -28.51 19.47
N GLY A 231 -11.84 -27.31 19.67
CA GLY A 231 -11.56 -26.47 20.83
C GLY A 231 -10.19 -25.76 20.83
N LYS A 232 -9.48 -25.77 19.68
CA LYS A 232 -8.20 -25.05 19.53
C LYS A 232 -8.24 -24.06 18.37
N ALA A 233 -7.82 -22.85 18.61
CA ALA A 233 -7.52 -21.87 17.59
C ALA A 233 -6.07 -22.05 17.12
N GLN A 234 -5.86 -22.58 15.92
CA GLN A 234 -4.54 -22.89 15.39
C GLN A 234 -3.93 -21.71 14.63
N LEU A 235 -4.78 -20.83 14.09
CA LEU A 235 -4.43 -19.66 13.29
C LEU A 235 -5.45 -18.54 13.54
N PHE A 236 -5.05 -17.30 13.29
CA PHE A 236 -5.93 -16.12 13.36
C PHE A 236 -5.86 -15.36 12.04
N GLU A 237 -6.92 -14.64 11.73
CA GLU A 237 -6.96 -13.68 10.63
C GLU A 237 -7.47 -12.33 11.08
N ASP A 238 -7.00 -11.26 10.42
CA ASP A 238 -7.49 -9.91 10.60
C ASP A 238 -7.64 -9.24 9.23
N GLN A 239 -8.88 -9.12 8.75
CA GLN A 239 -9.20 -8.55 7.45
C GLN A 239 -9.04 -7.03 7.46
N TYR A 240 -7.79 -6.55 7.49
CA TYR A 240 -7.44 -5.14 7.46
C TYR A 240 -7.56 -4.59 6.04
N ILE A 241 -8.53 -3.69 5.81
CA ILE A 241 -8.80 -3.08 4.49
C ILE A 241 -7.85 -1.90 4.28
N SER A 242 -6.57 -2.21 4.05
CA SER A 242 -5.48 -1.27 3.82
C SER A 242 -4.25 -2.07 3.43
N SER A 243 -3.73 -1.91 2.22
CA SER A 243 -2.54 -2.65 1.77
C SER A 243 -1.27 -2.17 2.49
N GLY A 244 -1.14 -0.86 2.71
CA GLY A 244 -0.06 -0.31 3.53
C GLY A 244 -0.15 -0.77 4.98
N GLY A 245 -1.37 -0.86 5.54
CA GLY A 245 -1.60 -1.44 6.86
C GLY A 245 -1.20 -2.91 6.93
N GLN A 246 -1.53 -3.71 5.94
CA GLN A 246 -1.12 -5.12 5.84
C GLN A 246 0.41 -5.26 5.72
N LEU A 247 1.06 -4.42 4.92
CA LEU A 247 2.53 -4.38 4.86
C LEU A 247 3.12 -3.99 6.22
N TYR A 248 2.51 -3.02 6.94
CA TYR A 248 2.95 -2.64 8.28
C TYR A 248 2.86 -3.82 9.27
N GLU A 249 1.76 -4.58 9.26
CA GLU A 249 1.58 -5.73 10.15
C GLU A 249 2.65 -6.82 9.89
N LEU A 250 3.04 -7.04 8.64
CA LEU A 250 4.17 -7.91 8.29
C LEU A 250 5.50 -7.35 8.80
N MET A 251 5.76 -6.04 8.59
CA MET A 251 6.99 -5.36 9.03
C MET A 251 7.14 -5.28 10.55
N ALA A 252 6.02 -5.14 11.26
CA ALA A 252 5.97 -5.11 12.72
C ALA A 252 6.05 -6.50 13.36
N GLY A 253 5.97 -7.57 12.57
CA GLY A 253 6.03 -8.95 13.04
C GLY A 253 4.73 -9.49 13.61
N HIS A 254 3.62 -8.79 13.39
CA HIS A 254 2.29 -9.21 13.82
C HIS A 254 1.78 -10.31 12.88
N ASP A 255 1.83 -10.08 11.57
CA ASP A 255 1.40 -11.03 10.56
C ASP A 255 2.57 -11.87 10.02
N ARG A 256 2.28 -13.09 9.64
CA ARG A 256 3.23 -14.03 9.03
C ARG A 256 3.03 -14.16 7.53
N PHE A 257 1.78 -14.00 7.07
CA PHE A 257 1.42 -14.08 5.66
C PHE A 257 0.17 -13.24 5.39
N VAL A 258 0.20 -12.54 4.27
CA VAL A 258 -0.96 -11.83 3.71
C VAL A 258 -0.91 -11.96 2.20
N ALA A 259 -2.06 -12.17 1.56
CA ALA A 259 -2.15 -12.12 0.09
C ALA A 259 -3.42 -11.40 -0.37
N ASP A 260 -3.30 -10.64 -1.45
CA ASP A 260 -4.45 -10.11 -2.19
C ASP A 260 -4.51 -10.72 -3.58
N LEU A 261 -5.44 -11.63 -3.75
CA LEU A 261 -5.65 -12.41 -4.97
C LEU A 261 -6.88 -11.95 -5.76
N ARG A 262 -7.56 -10.90 -5.31
CA ARG A 262 -8.81 -10.40 -5.92
C ARG A 262 -8.65 -10.12 -7.41
N PRO A 263 -7.55 -9.51 -7.91
CA PRO A 263 -7.37 -9.24 -9.33
C PRO A 263 -7.45 -10.51 -10.22
N LEU A 264 -7.00 -11.66 -9.73
CA LEU A 264 -7.07 -12.91 -10.49
C LEU A 264 -8.51 -13.34 -10.76
N PHE A 265 -9.38 -13.14 -9.78
CA PHE A 265 -10.80 -13.51 -9.88
C PHE A 265 -11.58 -12.53 -10.76
N GLU A 266 -11.29 -11.23 -10.67
CA GLU A 266 -11.93 -10.22 -11.50
C GLU A 266 -11.54 -10.40 -12.97
N ARG A 267 -10.26 -10.64 -13.28
CA ARG A 267 -9.81 -10.99 -14.63
C ARG A 267 -10.52 -12.23 -15.19
N ARG A 268 -10.72 -13.28 -14.38
CA ARG A 268 -11.44 -14.50 -14.77
C ARG A 268 -12.92 -14.24 -15.07
N ARG A 269 -13.55 -13.31 -14.35
CA ARG A 269 -14.95 -12.94 -14.57
C ARG A 269 -15.17 -12.13 -15.84
N GLY A 270 -14.13 -11.56 -16.41
CA GLY A 270 -14.23 -10.71 -17.60
C GLY A 270 -15.02 -9.43 -17.33
N ALA A 271 -14.93 -8.88 -16.12
CA ALA A 271 -15.57 -7.63 -15.79
C ALA A 271 -14.96 -6.50 -16.62
N ASP A 272 -15.81 -5.77 -17.35
CA ASP A 272 -15.41 -4.53 -18.01
C ASP A 272 -15.35 -3.41 -16.96
N GLY A 273 -14.17 -2.92 -16.64
CA GLY A 273 -13.94 -1.83 -15.69
C GLY A 273 -12.89 -2.15 -14.62
N PRO A 274 -12.42 -1.14 -13.87
CA PRO A 274 -11.45 -1.33 -12.81
C PRO A 274 -12.00 -2.23 -11.71
N ALA A 275 -11.18 -3.16 -11.24
CA ALA A 275 -11.55 -4.06 -10.16
C ALA A 275 -11.43 -3.35 -8.80
N LEU A 276 -12.30 -3.70 -7.85
CA LEU A 276 -12.12 -3.33 -6.44
C LEU A 276 -11.00 -4.18 -5.82
N CYS A 277 -9.77 -3.87 -6.15
CA CYS A 277 -8.58 -4.60 -5.74
C CYS A 277 -7.44 -3.66 -5.37
N CYS A 278 -6.24 -4.18 -5.25
CA CYS A 278 -5.03 -3.42 -4.98
C CYS A 278 -4.46 -2.82 -6.27
N HIS A 279 -3.99 -1.59 -6.20
CA HIS A 279 -3.35 -0.84 -7.28
C HIS A 279 -1.89 -0.49 -6.92
N PRO A 280 -1.08 0.01 -7.86
CA PRO A 280 0.32 0.34 -7.58
C PRO A 280 0.52 1.37 -6.48
N TYR A 281 -0.41 2.32 -6.31
CA TYR A 281 -0.32 3.34 -5.25
C TYR A 281 -0.51 2.74 -3.84
N ASP A 282 -1.29 1.65 -3.69
CA ASP A 282 -1.46 0.90 -2.44
C ASP A 282 -0.19 0.14 -2.02
N LEU A 283 0.72 -0.13 -2.97
CA LEU A 283 1.93 -0.93 -2.76
C LEU A 283 3.22 -0.12 -2.98
N CYS A 284 3.13 1.18 -3.18
CA CYS A 284 4.28 2.03 -3.47
C CYS A 284 5.30 2.10 -2.30
N THR A 285 4.95 1.56 -1.13
CA THR A 285 5.82 1.45 0.04
C THR A 285 6.39 0.05 0.27
N GLU A 286 6.21 -0.90 -0.67
CA GLU A 286 6.77 -2.25 -0.63
C GLU A 286 8.29 -2.26 -0.42
N LEU A 287 8.99 -1.22 -0.92
CA LEU A 287 10.43 -1.04 -0.67
C LEU A 287 10.79 -1.08 0.82
N ILE A 288 9.96 -0.51 1.71
CA ILE A 288 10.23 -0.52 3.16
C ILE A 288 10.18 -1.96 3.70
N ALA A 289 9.17 -2.72 3.29
CA ALA A 289 9.01 -4.11 3.69
C ALA A 289 10.19 -4.97 3.23
N ARG A 290 10.64 -4.79 1.99
CA ARG A 290 11.79 -5.49 1.42
C ARG A 290 13.10 -5.14 2.13
N GLU A 291 13.34 -3.88 2.44
CA GLU A 291 14.54 -3.43 3.18
C GLU A 291 14.56 -3.96 4.64
N LEU A 292 13.41 -4.38 5.19
CA LEU A 292 13.29 -5.06 6.49
C LEU A 292 13.38 -6.58 6.38
N GLY A 293 13.41 -7.15 5.17
CA GLY A 293 13.51 -8.59 4.93
C GLY A 293 12.16 -9.32 4.81
N VAL A 294 11.04 -8.59 4.76
CA VAL A 294 9.74 -9.12 4.31
C VAL A 294 9.86 -9.43 2.82
N MET A 295 9.31 -10.56 2.40
CA MET A 295 9.30 -10.96 1.00
C MET A 295 7.95 -10.67 0.39
N VAL A 296 7.90 -9.85 -0.66
CA VAL A 296 6.67 -9.50 -1.37
C VAL A 296 6.81 -9.94 -2.83
N THR A 297 5.81 -10.66 -3.34
CA THR A 297 5.83 -11.24 -4.69
C THR A 297 4.49 -11.06 -5.40
N ASP A 298 4.52 -11.20 -6.73
CA ASP A 298 3.32 -11.42 -7.54
C ASP A 298 2.79 -12.87 -7.36
N GLU A 299 1.72 -13.21 -8.05
CA GLU A 299 1.10 -14.55 -8.06
C GLU A 299 2.01 -15.67 -8.58
N HIS A 300 3.07 -15.32 -9.30
CA HIS A 300 4.07 -16.26 -9.83
C HIS A 300 5.32 -16.39 -8.95
N GLY A 301 5.36 -15.70 -7.82
CA GLY A 301 6.53 -15.67 -6.93
C GLY A 301 7.65 -14.74 -7.41
N ARG A 302 7.39 -13.83 -8.36
CA ARG A 302 8.34 -12.84 -8.87
C ARG A 302 8.21 -11.52 -8.10
N PRO A 303 9.24 -10.66 -8.07
CA PRO A 303 9.11 -9.30 -7.55
C PRO A 303 7.98 -8.53 -8.24
N LEU A 304 7.31 -7.66 -7.50
CA LEU A 304 6.27 -6.78 -8.06
C LEU A 304 6.87 -5.82 -9.08
N ASP A 305 6.23 -5.72 -10.24
CA ASP A 305 6.70 -4.89 -11.35
C ASP A 305 5.54 -4.19 -12.08
N ALA A 306 4.54 -3.73 -11.34
CA ALA A 306 3.42 -2.99 -11.90
C ALA A 306 3.82 -1.54 -12.26
N PRO A 307 3.26 -0.96 -13.33
CA PRO A 307 3.54 0.43 -13.72
C PRO A 307 3.05 1.41 -12.64
N LEU A 308 3.73 2.56 -12.50
CA LEU A 308 3.30 3.61 -11.57
C LEU A 308 2.11 4.37 -12.16
N ASP A 309 0.92 3.82 -11.96
CA ASP A 309 -0.37 4.40 -12.35
C ASP A 309 -1.44 4.12 -11.27
N VAL A 310 -2.67 4.56 -11.51
CA VAL A 310 -3.79 4.40 -10.58
C VAL A 310 -4.84 3.38 -11.05
N THR A 311 -4.57 2.67 -12.15
CA THR A 311 -5.58 1.81 -12.80
C THR A 311 -5.14 0.35 -12.97
N SER A 312 -3.84 0.07 -12.88
CA SER A 312 -3.35 -1.31 -12.99
C SER A 312 -3.72 -2.12 -11.76
N ASP A 313 -4.31 -3.28 -11.98
CA ASP A 313 -4.61 -4.23 -10.90
C ASP A 313 -3.35 -4.99 -10.48
N VAL A 314 -3.07 -5.07 -9.18
CA VAL A 314 -1.90 -5.75 -8.64
C VAL A 314 -2.30 -6.91 -7.72
N THR A 315 -1.95 -8.12 -8.13
CA THR A 315 -1.99 -9.29 -7.25
C THR A 315 -0.69 -9.35 -6.46
N TRP A 316 -0.76 -9.59 -5.15
CA TRP A 316 0.44 -9.70 -4.34
C TRP A 316 0.31 -10.68 -3.20
N ALA A 317 1.45 -11.20 -2.75
CA ALA A 317 1.60 -12.01 -1.54
C ALA A 317 2.81 -11.54 -0.74
N GLY A 318 2.61 -11.33 0.55
CA GLY A 318 3.63 -10.92 1.51
C GLY A 318 3.91 -12.02 2.53
N TYR A 319 5.18 -12.29 2.77
CA TYR A 319 5.67 -13.32 3.67
C TYR A 319 6.63 -12.68 4.67
N ALA A 320 6.41 -12.87 5.96
CA ALA A 320 7.26 -12.28 7.00
C ALA A 320 8.75 -12.67 6.87
N ASN A 321 9.06 -13.83 6.31
CA ASN A 321 10.41 -14.31 6.09
C ASN A 321 10.48 -15.45 5.06
N ALA A 322 11.70 -15.88 4.71
CA ALA A 322 11.94 -16.91 3.70
C ALA A 322 11.35 -18.30 4.07
N HIS A 323 11.28 -18.64 5.37
CA HIS A 323 10.68 -19.92 5.78
C HIS A 323 9.17 -19.95 5.53
N ILE A 324 8.48 -18.87 5.87
CA ILE A 324 7.05 -18.74 5.60
C ILE A 324 6.79 -18.76 4.10
N ARG A 325 7.62 -18.08 3.29
CA ARG A 325 7.52 -18.12 1.83
C ARG A 325 7.68 -19.53 1.29
N GLN A 326 8.73 -20.25 1.70
CA GLN A 326 8.98 -21.63 1.27
C GLN A 326 7.84 -22.59 1.64
N LEU A 327 7.15 -22.33 2.74
CA LEU A 327 6.04 -23.13 3.22
C LEU A 327 4.75 -22.85 2.43
N ILE A 328 4.42 -21.59 2.14
CA ILE A 328 3.12 -21.19 1.60
C ILE A 328 3.13 -21.03 0.09
N GLU A 329 4.16 -20.42 -0.51
CA GLU A 329 4.15 -20.06 -1.94
C GLU A 329 3.89 -21.25 -2.86
N PRO A 330 4.48 -22.44 -2.67
CA PRO A 330 4.18 -23.60 -3.52
C PRO A 330 2.72 -24.06 -3.41
N LEU A 331 2.14 -24.03 -2.21
CA LEU A 331 0.76 -24.42 -1.97
C LEU A 331 -0.21 -23.41 -2.58
N LEU A 332 0.07 -22.13 -2.43
CA LEU A 332 -0.69 -21.03 -3.04
C LEU A 332 -0.72 -21.18 -4.57
N GLN A 333 0.44 -21.36 -5.20
CA GLN A 333 0.54 -21.55 -6.65
C GLN A 333 -0.20 -22.81 -7.14
N GLN A 334 -0.12 -23.91 -6.40
CA GLN A 334 -0.88 -25.13 -6.71
C GLN A 334 -2.39 -24.89 -6.60
N ALA A 335 -2.84 -24.22 -5.53
CA ALA A 335 -4.25 -23.92 -5.32
C ALA A 335 -4.81 -23.01 -6.44
N LEU A 336 -4.02 -22.02 -6.88
CA LEU A 336 -4.37 -21.12 -7.99
C LEU A 336 -4.39 -21.86 -9.34
N THR A 337 -3.40 -22.71 -9.61
CA THR A 337 -3.34 -23.52 -10.85
C THR A 337 -4.51 -24.50 -10.94
N ARG A 338 -4.86 -25.21 -9.85
CA ARG A 338 -6.04 -26.10 -9.82
C ARG A 338 -7.35 -25.40 -10.15
N ARG A 339 -7.42 -24.10 -9.88
CA ARG A 339 -8.61 -23.25 -10.15
C ARG A 339 -8.54 -22.54 -11.51
N GLY A 340 -7.49 -22.77 -12.31
CA GLY A 340 -7.28 -22.11 -13.60
C GLY A 340 -7.04 -20.60 -13.47
N LEU A 341 -6.49 -20.15 -12.34
CA LEU A 341 -6.13 -18.77 -12.07
C LEU A 341 -4.67 -18.46 -12.41
N LEU A 342 -3.83 -19.50 -12.49
CA LEU A 342 -2.48 -19.46 -13.06
C LEU A 342 -2.39 -20.45 -14.22
N ALA A 343 -1.62 -20.08 -15.27
CA ALA A 343 -1.32 -20.92 -16.43
C ALA A 343 -0.16 -21.89 -16.11
#